data_0c40c854f38e4efa0309573480444539
#
_entry.id   0c40c854f38e4efa0309573480444539
#
_cell.length_a   1.000
_cell.length_b   1.000
_cell.length_c   1.000
_cell.angle_alpha   90.00
_cell.angle_beta   90.00
_cell.angle_gamma   90.00
#
_symmetry.space_group_name_H-M   'P 1'
#
loop_
_entity.id
_entity.type
_entity.pdbx_description
1 polymer ?
#
loop_
_entity_poly.entity_id
_entity_poly.type
_entity_poly.pdbx_seq_one_letter_code
_entity_poly.pdbx_strand_id
1 'polypeptide(L)'
;AVVIDVLRATTTISWALKNGADSIQVFADLDLLKESAIKWQAEKRLMLGERGGKKIEGFDLGNSPLSVTKKVVNGKRLFMSTTNGTKSLQKVQNAKHLFAMGLPNRKAVAEKIISLKSENVLILGSGWEGSYSLEDSLAAGALASYLKQNCDFEINILNDELQAALALWD
;
A
#
# COMPACT_ATOMS: atom_id res chain seq x y z
N ALA A 1 1.20 6.55 9.86
CA ALA A 1 2.21 5.84 9.04
C ALA A 1 1.75 5.75 7.60
N VAL A 2 2.69 5.75 6.66
CA VAL A 2 2.48 5.51 5.24
C VAL A 2 3.34 4.32 4.82
N VAL A 3 2.71 3.27 4.30
CA VAL A 3 3.42 2.10 3.76
C VAL A 3 3.44 2.17 2.24
N ILE A 4 4.63 1.95 1.67
CA ILE A 4 4.90 2.01 0.25
C ILE A 4 5.39 0.63 -0.23
N ASP A 5 4.74 0.12 -1.26
CA ASP A 5 5.12 -1.06 -2.04
C ASP A 5 4.65 -0.78 -3.47
N VAL A 6 5.46 0.00 -4.21
CA VAL A 6 5.09 0.47 -5.56
C VAL A 6 4.92 -0.71 -6.51
N LEU A 7 5.82 -1.69 -6.41
CA LEU A 7 5.79 -2.89 -7.22
C LEU A 7 5.74 -4.16 -6.33
N ARG A 8 4.51 -4.43 -5.80
CA ARG A 8 3.26 -3.94 -6.41
C ARG A 8 2.11 -3.72 -5.41
N ALA A 9 2.23 -4.13 -4.13
CA ALA A 9 1.06 -4.31 -3.27
C ALA A 9 0.22 -3.03 -3.11
N THR A 10 0.83 -1.89 -2.75
CA THR A 10 0.07 -0.65 -2.50
C THR A 10 -0.48 -0.03 -3.78
N THR A 11 0.18 -0.24 -4.93
CA THR A 11 -0.37 0.12 -6.24
C THR A 11 -1.61 -0.72 -6.56
N THR A 12 -1.56 -2.04 -6.33
CA THR A 12 -2.70 -2.94 -6.55
C THR A 12 -3.88 -2.58 -5.63
N ILE A 13 -3.62 -2.28 -4.36
CA ILE A 13 -4.63 -1.80 -3.41
C ILE A 13 -5.32 -0.54 -3.93
N SER A 14 -4.54 0.45 -4.35
CA SER A 14 -5.05 1.74 -4.86
C SER A 14 -5.96 1.53 -6.08
N TRP A 15 -5.53 0.71 -7.04
CA TRP A 15 -6.32 0.41 -8.23
C TRP A 15 -7.57 -0.39 -7.93
N ALA A 16 -7.52 -1.36 -7.02
CA ALA A 16 -8.69 -2.14 -6.65
C ALA A 16 -9.78 -1.27 -6.02
N LEU A 17 -9.41 -0.38 -5.09
CA LEU A 17 -10.35 0.55 -4.46
C LEU A 17 -10.90 1.55 -5.48
N LYS A 18 -10.06 2.13 -6.36
CA LYS A 18 -10.49 3.01 -7.45
C LYS A 18 -11.49 2.32 -8.38
N ASN A 19 -11.32 1.02 -8.61
CA ASN A 19 -12.19 0.22 -9.49
C ASN A 19 -13.43 -0.32 -8.76
N GLY A 20 -13.70 0.13 -7.53
CA GLY A 20 -14.94 -0.16 -6.83
C GLY A 20 -14.90 -1.40 -5.93
N ALA A 21 -13.71 -1.89 -5.57
CA ALA A 21 -13.63 -2.86 -4.48
C ALA A 21 -14.24 -2.25 -3.20
N ASP A 22 -15.08 -3.00 -2.53
CA ASP A 22 -15.77 -2.55 -1.31
C ASP A 22 -14.78 -2.33 -0.16
N SER A 23 -13.87 -3.27 0.00
CA SER A 23 -12.79 -3.19 0.99
C SER A 23 -11.68 -4.17 0.66
N ILE A 24 -10.49 -3.93 1.25
CA ILE A 24 -9.36 -4.86 1.16
C ILE A 24 -8.85 -5.14 2.57
N GLN A 25 -8.81 -6.42 2.93
CA GLN A 25 -8.21 -6.89 4.18
C GLN A 25 -6.88 -7.56 3.87
N VAL A 26 -5.82 -7.13 4.55
CA VAL A 26 -4.46 -7.64 4.33
C VAL A 26 -4.05 -8.63 5.41
N PHE A 27 -3.31 -9.67 5.01
CA PHE A 27 -2.85 -10.73 5.90
C PHE A 27 -1.40 -11.08 5.59
N ALA A 28 -0.58 -11.30 6.62
CA ALA A 28 0.73 -11.93 6.43
C ALA A 28 0.60 -13.47 6.46
N ASP A 29 -0.36 -13.99 7.21
CA ASP A 29 -0.65 -15.40 7.35
C ASP A 29 -1.72 -15.84 6.34
N LEU A 30 -1.45 -16.93 5.60
CA LEU A 30 -2.33 -17.43 4.55
C LEU A 30 -3.52 -18.23 5.11
N ASP A 31 -3.36 -18.91 6.22
CA ASP A 31 -4.43 -19.70 6.79
C ASP A 31 -5.48 -18.80 7.43
N LEU A 32 -5.04 -17.75 8.14
CA LEU A 32 -5.93 -16.70 8.64
C LEU A 32 -6.65 -15.96 7.50
N LEU A 33 -5.98 -15.76 6.35
CA LEU A 33 -6.63 -15.18 5.18
C LEU A 33 -7.76 -16.07 4.68
N LYS A 34 -7.47 -17.36 4.47
CA LYS A 34 -8.46 -18.34 3.99
C LYS A 34 -9.64 -18.46 4.94
N GLU A 35 -9.37 -18.61 6.25
CA GLU A 35 -10.41 -18.68 7.29
C GLU A 35 -11.29 -17.43 7.31
N SER A 36 -10.71 -16.27 7.11
CA SER A 36 -11.46 -15.01 7.03
C SER A 36 -12.29 -14.91 5.75
N ALA A 37 -11.71 -15.34 4.63
CA ALA A 37 -12.36 -15.28 3.33
C ALA A 37 -13.58 -16.22 3.25
N ILE A 38 -13.50 -17.44 3.77
CA ILE A 38 -14.61 -18.42 3.70
C ILE A 38 -15.88 -17.97 4.46
N LYS A 39 -15.75 -17.02 5.39
CA LYS A 39 -16.91 -16.42 6.11
C LYS A 39 -17.75 -15.51 5.21
N TRP A 40 -17.29 -15.22 4.00
CA TRP A 40 -17.96 -14.37 3.03
C TRP A 40 -18.48 -15.19 1.86
N GLN A 41 -19.63 -14.78 1.30
CA GLN A 41 -20.21 -15.43 0.11
C GLN A 41 -19.18 -15.37 -1.05
N ALA A 42 -19.05 -16.49 -1.78
CA ALA A 42 -18.04 -16.63 -2.83
C ALA A 42 -18.14 -15.53 -3.91
N GLU A 43 -19.37 -15.13 -4.26
CA GLU A 43 -19.64 -14.11 -5.27
C GLU A 43 -19.23 -12.71 -4.84
N LYS A 44 -19.16 -12.46 -3.52
CA LYS A 44 -18.86 -11.14 -2.93
C LYS A 44 -17.43 -11.01 -2.42
N ARG A 45 -16.57 -12.01 -2.65
CA ARG A 45 -15.18 -11.99 -2.20
C ARG A 45 -14.22 -12.31 -3.33
N LEU A 46 -12.96 -11.92 -3.13
CA LEU A 46 -11.82 -12.38 -3.94
C LEU A 46 -10.61 -12.55 -3.03
N MET A 47 -9.89 -13.65 -3.23
CA MET A 47 -8.57 -13.85 -2.66
C MET A 47 -7.52 -13.46 -3.69
N LEU A 48 -6.60 -12.57 -3.32
CA LEU A 48 -5.51 -12.15 -4.20
C LEU A 48 -4.18 -12.14 -3.46
N GLY A 49 -3.13 -12.45 -4.19
CA GLY A 49 -1.80 -12.45 -3.59
C GLY A 49 -0.75 -13.17 -4.39
N GLU A 50 0.49 -13.08 -3.87
CA GLU A 50 1.67 -13.69 -4.48
C GLU A 50 2.65 -14.20 -3.42
N ARG A 51 3.50 -15.13 -3.84
CA ARG A 51 4.74 -15.52 -3.17
C ARG A 51 5.84 -15.62 -4.22
N GLY A 52 6.97 -14.91 -3.98
CA GLY A 52 8.07 -14.84 -4.96
C GLY A 52 7.60 -14.34 -6.33
N GLY A 53 6.67 -13.40 -6.39
CA GLY A 53 6.12 -12.82 -7.62
C GLY A 53 5.06 -13.68 -8.34
N LYS A 54 4.84 -14.94 -7.93
CA LYS A 54 3.87 -15.88 -8.54
C LYS A 54 2.55 -15.88 -7.78
N LYS A 55 1.42 -15.96 -8.52
CA LYS A 55 0.10 -16.10 -7.91
C LYS A 55 0.06 -17.31 -6.97
N ILE A 56 -0.52 -17.11 -5.77
CA ILE A 56 -0.74 -18.20 -4.81
C ILE A 56 -1.76 -19.19 -5.39
N GLU A 57 -1.46 -20.47 -5.28
CA GLU A 57 -2.36 -21.53 -5.73
C GLU A 57 -3.71 -21.47 -4.99
N GLY A 58 -4.79 -21.65 -5.72
CA GLY A 58 -6.15 -21.54 -5.19
C GLY A 58 -6.66 -20.11 -4.99
N PHE A 59 -5.88 -19.08 -5.25
CA PHE A 59 -6.34 -17.70 -5.19
C PHE A 59 -6.94 -17.26 -6.53
N ASP A 60 -7.90 -16.34 -6.47
CA ASP A 60 -8.58 -15.82 -7.67
C ASP A 60 -7.61 -14.98 -8.51
N LEU A 61 -6.84 -14.08 -7.88
CA LEU A 61 -5.94 -13.15 -8.54
C LEU A 61 -4.52 -13.21 -7.98
N GLY A 62 -3.55 -12.84 -8.80
CA GLY A 62 -2.21 -12.48 -8.34
C GLY A 62 -2.15 -11.06 -7.78
N ASN A 63 -0.93 -10.52 -7.61
CA ASN A 63 -0.70 -9.15 -7.14
C ASN A 63 -0.38 -8.22 -8.33
N SER A 64 -1.26 -8.13 -9.32
CA SER A 64 -1.09 -7.23 -10.47
C SER A 64 -2.18 -6.17 -10.49
N PRO A 65 -1.84 -4.86 -10.55
CA PRO A 65 -2.83 -3.80 -10.68
C PRO A 65 -3.66 -3.93 -11.98
N LEU A 66 -3.13 -4.58 -13.01
CA LEU A 66 -3.83 -4.82 -14.27
C LEU A 66 -4.95 -5.87 -14.15
N SER A 67 -4.91 -6.74 -13.14
CA SER A 67 -5.93 -7.76 -12.92
C SER A 67 -7.13 -7.27 -12.10
N VAL A 68 -6.99 -6.17 -11.35
CA VAL A 68 -8.05 -5.64 -10.48
C VAL A 68 -8.93 -4.62 -11.24
N THR A 69 -9.48 -5.06 -12.37
CA THR A 69 -10.37 -4.22 -13.18
C THR A 69 -11.74 -4.02 -12.53
N LYS A 70 -12.47 -2.96 -12.91
CA LYS A 70 -13.83 -2.71 -12.41
C LYS A 70 -14.76 -3.92 -12.58
N LYS A 71 -14.69 -4.62 -13.71
CA LYS A 71 -15.48 -5.82 -13.98
C LYS A 71 -15.23 -6.93 -12.95
N VAL A 72 -14.02 -7.03 -12.42
CA VAL A 72 -13.58 -8.10 -11.52
C VAL A 72 -13.84 -7.77 -10.06
N VAL A 73 -13.54 -6.53 -9.63
CA VAL A 73 -13.49 -6.18 -8.19
C VAL A 73 -14.67 -5.37 -7.67
N ASN A 74 -15.50 -4.78 -8.56
CA ASN A 74 -16.56 -3.87 -8.13
C ASN A 74 -17.55 -4.54 -7.16
N GLY A 75 -17.77 -3.92 -6.01
CA GLY A 75 -18.67 -4.41 -4.96
C GLY A 75 -18.18 -5.68 -4.24
N LYS A 76 -16.91 -6.04 -4.41
CA LYS A 76 -16.34 -7.22 -3.73
C LYS A 76 -15.39 -6.83 -2.60
N ARG A 77 -15.39 -7.63 -1.55
CA ARG A 77 -14.37 -7.60 -0.51
C ARG A 77 -13.17 -8.43 -0.95
N LEU A 78 -11.98 -7.85 -0.83
CA LEU A 78 -10.74 -8.48 -1.21
C LEU A 78 -9.94 -8.92 0.02
N PHE A 79 -9.37 -10.11 -0.03
CA PHE A 79 -8.49 -10.70 0.99
C PHE A 79 -7.11 -10.87 0.36
N MET A 80 -6.13 -10.10 0.85
CA MET A 80 -4.84 -9.95 0.18
C MET A 80 -3.67 -10.41 1.03
N SER A 81 -2.74 -11.17 0.41
CA SER A 81 -1.47 -11.53 1.02
C SER A 81 -0.32 -11.44 0.02
N THR A 82 0.73 -10.71 0.39
CA THR A 82 1.94 -10.54 -0.43
C THR A 82 3.21 -10.79 0.37
N THR A 83 4.33 -10.95 -0.32
CA THR A 83 5.62 -11.25 0.31
C THR A 83 6.10 -10.12 1.22
N ASN A 84 6.00 -8.86 0.77
CA ASN A 84 6.57 -7.68 1.46
C ASN A 84 5.49 -6.72 1.97
N GLY A 85 4.63 -6.17 1.12
CA GLY A 85 3.71 -5.09 1.46
C GLY A 85 2.76 -5.40 2.60
N THR A 86 2.19 -6.62 2.66
CA THR A 86 1.27 -6.99 3.75
C THR A 86 1.98 -7.12 5.10
N LYS A 87 3.24 -7.58 5.11
CA LYS A 87 4.06 -7.61 6.33
C LYS A 87 4.40 -6.20 6.81
N SER A 88 4.70 -5.28 5.89
CA SER A 88 4.99 -3.88 6.22
C SER A 88 3.77 -3.18 6.80
N LEU A 89 2.58 -3.40 6.24
CA LEU A 89 1.32 -2.88 6.79
C LEU A 89 1.06 -3.40 8.21
N GLN A 90 1.32 -4.68 8.47
CA GLN A 90 1.17 -5.25 9.81
C GLN A 90 2.16 -4.67 10.83
N LYS A 91 3.41 -4.41 10.45
CA LYS A 91 4.41 -3.82 11.36
C LYS A 91 3.97 -2.49 11.95
N VAL A 92 3.18 -1.72 11.22
CA VAL A 92 2.72 -0.37 11.62
C VAL A 92 1.21 -0.29 11.84
N GLN A 93 0.53 -1.44 12.01
CA GLN A 93 -0.93 -1.51 12.15
C GLN A 93 -1.50 -0.71 13.33
N ASN A 94 -0.70 -0.47 14.37
CA ASN A 94 -1.08 0.29 15.56
C ASN A 94 -0.89 1.81 15.39
N ALA A 95 -0.47 2.30 14.22
CA ALA A 95 -0.40 3.72 13.94
C ALA A 95 -1.81 4.33 13.99
N LYS A 96 -1.94 5.52 14.59
CA LYS A 96 -3.24 6.24 14.69
C LYS A 96 -3.92 6.39 13.33
N HIS A 97 -3.14 6.64 12.29
CA HIS A 97 -3.56 6.67 10.90
C HIS A 97 -2.58 5.86 10.06
N LEU A 98 -3.09 4.95 9.24
CA LEU A 98 -2.29 4.09 8.38
C LEU A 98 -2.76 4.23 6.93
N PHE A 99 -1.83 4.52 6.03
CA PHE A 99 -2.07 4.66 4.60
C PHE A 99 -1.25 3.65 3.81
N ALA A 100 -1.86 3.00 2.84
CA ALA A 100 -1.19 2.27 1.78
C ALA A 100 -1.03 3.21 0.58
N MET A 101 0.20 3.52 0.21
CA MET A 101 0.49 4.48 -0.86
C MET A 101 1.31 3.84 -1.99
N GLY A 102 0.81 3.99 -3.21
CA GLY A 102 1.59 3.90 -4.43
C GLY A 102 1.62 5.25 -5.13
N LEU A 103 2.32 5.35 -6.26
CA LEU A 103 2.35 6.59 -7.03
C LEU A 103 0.97 7.08 -7.49
N PRO A 104 0.01 6.18 -7.87
CA PRO A 104 -1.31 6.62 -8.34
C PRO A 104 -2.14 7.38 -7.31
N ASN A 105 -2.02 7.07 -6.02
CA ASN A 105 -2.80 7.73 -4.95
C ASN A 105 -1.98 8.68 -4.07
N ARG A 106 -0.72 8.97 -4.44
CA ARG A 106 0.21 9.83 -3.69
C ARG A 106 -0.43 11.16 -3.28
N LYS A 107 -1.04 11.87 -4.22
CA LYS A 107 -1.68 13.16 -3.96
C LYS A 107 -2.78 13.05 -2.90
N ALA A 108 -3.68 12.10 -3.05
CA ALA A 108 -4.78 11.89 -2.09
C ALA A 108 -4.27 11.55 -0.68
N VAL A 109 -3.21 10.73 -0.58
CA VAL A 109 -2.56 10.42 0.71
C VAL A 109 -1.93 11.67 1.31
N ALA A 110 -1.20 12.46 0.53
CA ALA A 110 -0.56 13.69 0.99
C ALA A 110 -1.60 14.71 1.49
N GLU A 111 -2.65 14.97 0.71
CA GLU A 111 -3.75 15.88 1.10
C GLU A 111 -4.44 15.40 2.39
N LYS A 112 -4.61 14.10 2.55
CA LYS A 112 -5.16 13.54 3.79
C LYS A 112 -4.24 13.75 4.99
N ILE A 113 -2.94 13.55 4.84
CA ILE A 113 -1.94 13.82 5.89
C ILE A 113 -1.98 15.29 6.30
N ILE A 114 -2.00 16.22 5.34
CA ILE A 114 -2.11 17.66 5.59
C ILE A 114 -3.40 17.97 6.38
N SER A 115 -4.53 17.43 5.94
CA SER A 115 -5.83 17.66 6.61
C SER A 115 -5.88 17.15 8.06
N LEU A 116 -5.11 16.11 8.37
CA LEU A 116 -5.01 15.55 9.71
C LEU A 116 -4.07 16.32 10.64
N LYS A 117 -3.30 17.29 10.11
CA LYS A 117 -2.29 18.05 10.85
C LYS A 117 -1.38 17.14 11.69
N SER A 118 -0.91 16.05 11.07
CA SER A 118 -0.09 15.05 11.77
C SER A 118 1.28 15.65 12.13
N GLU A 119 1.64 15.62 13.40
CA GLU A 119 2.95 16.10 13.88
C GLU A 119 4.10 15.24 13.38
N ASN A 120 3.89 13.92 13.29
CA ASN A 120 4.90 12.98 12.86
C ASN A 120 4.34 12.06 11.77
N VAL A 121 5.10 11.86 10.71
CA VAL A 121 4.77 10.96 9.60
C VAL A 121 5.91 9.95 9.43
N LEU A 122 5.64 8.67 9.72
CA LEU A 122 6.54 7.58 9.38
C LEU A 122 6.23 7.10 7.97
N ILE A 123 7.24 7.08 7.09
CA ILE A 123 7.17 6.50 5.75
C ILE A 123 7.96 5.19 5.76
N LEU A 124 7.32 4.08 5.43
CA LEU A 124 7.92 2.75 5.40
C LEU A 124 7.87 2.18 3.98
N GLY A 125 9.02 2.13 3.32
CA GLY A 125 9.21 1.35 2.10
C GLY A 125 9.23 -0.15 2.43
N SER A 126 8.55 -0.96 1.65
CA SER A 126 8.46 -2.41 1.90
C SER A 126 9.71 -3.17 1.45
N GLY A 127 10.42 -2.62 0.48
CA GLY A 127 11.60 -3.25 -0.09
C GLY A 127 11.29 -4.53 -0.87
N TRP A 128 12.34 -5.22 -1.28
CA TRP A 128 12.24 -6.54 -1.91
C TRP A 128 13.03 -7.56 -1.10
N GLU A 129 12.33 -8.52 -0.46
CA GLU A 129 12.93 -9.59 0.36
C GLU A 129 13.96 -9.09 1.39
N GLY A 130 13.65 -7.94 2.02
CA GLY A 130 14.53 -7.29 3.01
C GLY A 130 15.59 -6.37 2.41
N SER A 131 15.70 -6.28 1.09
CA SER A 131 16.62 -5.38 0.40
C SER A 131 15.95 -4.05 0.05
N TYR A 132 16.78 -3.05 -0.26
CA TYR A 132 16.37 -1.74 -0.72
C TYR A 132 15.58 -1.80 -2.03
N SER A 133 14.55 -0.97 -2.15
CA SER A 133 13.74 -0.79 -3.35
C SER A 133 13.79 0.67 -3.81
N LEU A 134 14.31 0.87 -5.01
CA LEU A 134 14.46 2.21 -5.59
C LEU A 134 13.10 2.88 -5.82
N GLU A 135 12.14 2.13 -6.34
CA GLU A 135 10.79 2.63 -6.61
C GLU A 135 10.03 3.04 -5.34
N ASP A 136 10.21 2.32 -4.23
CA ASP A 136 9.62 2.70 -2.95
C ASP A 136 10.24 3.99 -2.41
N SER A 137 11.57 4.12 -2.55
CA SER A 137 12.28 5.34 -2.16
C SER A 137 11.90 6.53 -3.02
N LEU A 138 11.79 6.37 -4.33
CA LEU A 138 11.28 7.42 -5.23
C LEU A 138 9.87 7.87 -4.83
N ALA A 139 8.99 6.93 -4.49
CA ALA A 139 7.65 7.27 -4.04
C ALA A 139 7.65 7.98 -2.67
N ALA A 140 8.58 7.63 -1.77
CA ALA A 140 8.77 8.32 -0.50
C ALA A 140 9.25 9.77 -0.72
N GLY A 141 10.24 9.98 -1.59
CA GLY A 141 10.70 11.31 -2.01
C GLY A 141 9.58 12.14 -2.64
N ALA A 142 8.80 11.51 -3.52
CA ALA A 142 7.64 12.14 -4.15
C ALA A 142 6.57 12.60 -3.15
N LEU A 143 6.34 11.83 -2.08
CA LEU A 143 5.44 12.23 -1.00
C LEU A 143 6.02 13.40 -0.20
N ALA A 144 7.29 13.31 0.19
CA ALA A 144 7.97 14.36 0.95
C ALA A 144 8.02 15.68 0.17
N SER A 145 8.34 15.65 -1.13
CA SER A 145 8.33 16.81 -2.01
C SER A 145 6.93 17.46 -2.05
N TYR A 146 5.87 16.66 -2.25
CA TYR A 146 4.51 17.19 -2.26
C TYR A 146 4.12 17.83 -0.91
N LEU A 147 4.44 17.19 0.21
CA LEU A 147 4.15 17.72 1.54
C LEU A 147 4.89 19.05 1.76
N LYS A 148 6.18 19.13 1.45
CA LYS A 148 6.97 20.38 1.58
C LYS A 148 6.40 21.54 0.76
N GLN A 149 5.86 21.25 -0.41
CA GLN A 149 5.34 22.28 -1.33
C GLN A 149 3.91 22.74 -0.97
N ASN A 150 3.14 21.95 -0.22
CA ASN A 150 1.69 22.18 -0.02
C ASN A 150 1.27 22.28 1.45
N CYS A 151 2.17 22.13 2.41
CA CYS A 151 1.88 22.41 3.82
C CYS A 151 2.11 23.90 4.15
N ASP A 152 1.23 24.45 4.97
CA ASP A 152 1.34 25.82 5.51
C ASP A 152 2.35 25.94 6.67
N PHE A 153 3.01 24.83 7.02
CA PHE A 153 3.98 24.73 8.12
C PHE A 153 5.26 24.04 7.65
N GLU A 154 6.36 24.30 8.35
CA GLU A 154 7.66 23.72 8.02
C GLU A 154 7.65 22.19 8.24
N ILE A 155 8.20 21.47 7.27
CA ILE A 155 8.40 20.03 7.33
C ILE A 155 9.87 19.72 7.50
N ASN A 156 10.21 19.13 8.63
CA ASN A 156 11.55 18.67 8.95
C ASN A 156 11.71 17.20 8.55
N ILE A 157 12.72 16.90 7.75
CA ILE A 157 13.13 15.54 7.42
C ILE A 157 14.17 15.09 8.43
N LEU A 158 13.87 14.00 9.16
CA LEU A 158 14.65 13.60 10.32
C LEU A 158 15.71 12.53 10.05
N ASN A 159 15.82 12.02 8.82
CA ASN A 159 16.78 10.98 8.48
C ASN A 159 17.32 11.12 7.04
N ASP A 160 18.53 10.60 6.84
CA ASP A 160 19.26 10.72 5.58
C ASP A 160 18.59 9.96 4.43
N GLU A 161 17.92 8.83 4.73
CA GLU A 161 17.25 8.02 3.71
C GLU A 161 16.13 8.81 3.02
N LEU A 162 15.33 9.57 3.77
CA LEU A 162 14.29 10.40 3.18
C LEU A 162 14.86 11.65 2.52
N GLN A 163 15.97 12.20 3.03
CA GLN A 163 16.72 13.27 2.37
C GLN A 163 17.20 12.84 0.98
N ALA A 164 17.85 11.65 0.93
CA ALA A 164 18.32 11.08 -0.33
C ALA A 164 17.15 10.76 -1.28
N ALA A 165 16.06 10.21 -0.79
CA ALA A 165 14.87 9.92 -1.57
C ALA A 165 14.24 11.19 -2.16
N LEU A 166 14.22 12.30 -1.41
CA LEU A 166 13.75 13.59 -1.88
C LEU A 166 14.65 14.12 -2.99
N ALA A 167 15.98 14.15 -2.77
CA ALA A 167 16.95 14.60 -3.77
C ALA A 167 16.95 13.74 -5.05
N LEU A 168 16.55 12.48 -4.94
CA LEU A 168 16.42 11.59 -6.09
C LEU A 168 15.14 11.84 -6.88
N TRP A 169 14.09 12.34 -6.22
CA TRP A 169 12.81 12.67 -6.84
C TRP A 169 12.83 14.01 -7.56
N ASP A 170 13.42 15.04 -6.95
CA ASP A 170 13.50 16.43 -7.46
C ASP A 170 14.51 16.54 -8.61
#